data_4056f9a749ef05ab39e5ec61242801fe
#
_entry.id   4056f9a749ef05ab39e5ec61242801fe
#
_cell.length_a   1.000
_cell.length_b   1.000
_cell.length_c   1.000
_cell.angle_alpha   90.00
_cell.angle_beta   90.00
_cell.angle_gamma   90.00
#
_symmetry.space_group_name_H-M   'P 1'
#
loop_
_entity.id
_entity.type
_entity.pdbx_description
1 polymer ?
#
loop_
_entity_poly.entity_id
_entity_poly.type
_entity_poly.pdbx_seq_one_letter_code
_entity_poly.pdbx_strand_id
1 'polypeptide(L)'
;LYRLTPMEDAFSINAVALVNGKPQTLGLKAALQVFIEHRVEVVRRRSEFRKAKAESRLKLVDGLLKAIIDIDKVIKIIRGSDDAAVAKDSLIKSFKLTDEQATYILDMPLRRLTKMSKLELETEQKELKSVITKLKSLLASEESIKAQVSEELSQVAKEHGTPRRTKIS
;
A
#
# COMPACT_ATOMS: atom_id res chain seq x y z
N LEU A 1 -12.79 3.94 58.80
CA LEU A 1 -13.47 3.62 57.55
C LEU A 1 -12.68 2.55 56.78
N TYR A 2 -11.41 2.78 56.42
CA TYR A 2 -10.58 1.84 55.66
C TYR A 2 -10.45 0.44 56.32
N ARG A 3 -10.49 0.34 57.62
CA ARG A 3 -10.39 -0.93 58.37
C ARG A 3 -11.70 -1.71 58.45
N LEU A 4 -12.84 -1.06 58.27
CA LEU A 4 -14.17 -1.65 58.50
C LEU A 4 -15.03 -1.68 57.25
N THR A 5 -14.53 -1.15 56.14
CA THR A 5 -15.25 -1.08 54.85
C THR A 5 -14.29 -1.42 53.70
N PRO A 6 -14.76 -1.94 52.57
CA PRO A 6 -13.92 -2.24 51.39
C PRO A 6 -13.62 -0.97 50.57
N MET A 7 -13.22 0.14 51.25
CA MET A 7 -12.82 1.37 50.57
C MET A 7 -11.40 1.33 50.02
N GLU A 8 -10.59 0.37 50.45
CA GLU A 8 -9.26 0.07 49.96
C GLU A 8 -9.19 -1.42 49.64
N ASP A 9 -8.85 -1.75 48.42
CA ASP A 9 -8.73 -3.13 47.95
C ASP A 9 -7.52 -3.29 47.05
N ALA A 10 -6.93 -4.49 47.05
CA ALA A 10 -5.79 -4.83 46.20
C ALA A 10 -6.26 -5.64 45.00
N PHE A 11 -5.99 -5.10 43.83
CA PHE A 11 -6.28 -5.80 42.57
C PHE A 11 -4.99 -6.26 41.87
N SER A 12 -4.83 -7.58 41.71
CA SER A 12 -3.69 -8.16 41.01
C SER A 12 -3.97 -8.22 39.51
N ILE A 13 -3.18 -7.50 38.72
CA ILE A 13 -3.29 -7.52 37.27
C ILE A 13 -2.59 -8.79 36.74
N ASN A 14 -3.36 -9.67 36.10
CA ASN A 14 -2.84 -10.81 35.35
C ASN A 14 -3.28 -10.68 33.88
N ALA A 15 -2.45 -10.02 33.07
CA ALA A 15 -2.73 -9.78 31.67
C ALA A 15 -2.26 -10.96 30.81
N VAL A 16 -3.18 -11.80 30.41
CA VAL A 16 -2.93 -12.89 29.44
C VAL A 16 -3.39 -12.46 28.06
N ALA A 17 -2.50 -12.54 27.07
CA ALA A 17 -2.78 -12.20 25.69
C ALA A 17 -2.29 -13.31 24.74
N LEU A 18 -2.85 -13.35 23.54
CA LEU A 18 -2.37 -14.22 22.47
C LEU A 18 -1.27 -13.50 21.67
N VAL A 19 -0.07 -14.05 21.72
CA VAL A 19 1.07 -13.60 20.93
C VAL A 19 1.43 -14.68 19.91
N ASN A 20 1.29 -14.37 18.63
CA ASN A 20 1.49 -15.36 17.55
C ASN A 20 0.68 -16.65 17.73
N GLY A 21 -0.56 -16.52 18.20
CA GLY A 21 -1.48 -17.64 18.45
C GLY A 21 -1.21 -18.44 19.73
N LYS A 22 -0.24 -18.03 20.57
CA LYS A 22 0.10 -18.69 21.83
C LYS A 22 -0.28 -17.79 23.01
N PRO A 23 -0.95 -18.31 24.06
CA PRO A 23 -1.23 -17.53 25.25
C PRO A 23 0.05 -17.24 26.03
N GLN A 24 0.23 -15.97 26.43
CA GLN A 24 1.37 -15.50 27.23
C GLN A 24 0.89 -14.48 28.26
N THR A 25 1.43 -14.56 29.47
CA THR A 25 1.25 -13.51 30.47
C THR A 25 2.24 -12.40 30.20
N LEU A 26 1.72 -11.18 29.95
CA LEU A 26 2.53 -10.05 29.56
C LEU A 26 2.54 -8.98 30.66
N GLY A 27 3.75 -8.55 31.05
CA GLY A 27 3.91 -7.28 31.77
C GLY A 27 3.74 -6.09 30.82
N LEU A 28 3.58 -4.89 31.36
CA LEU A 28 3.33 -3.66 30.58
C LEU A 28 4.38 -3.43 29.48
N LYS A 29 5.67 -3.56 29.80
CA LYS A 29 6.76 -3.39 28.81
C LYS A 29 6.66 -4.41 27.67
N ALA A 30 6.41 -5.68 28.00
CA ALA A 30 6.28 -6.74 27.00
C ALA A 30 5.05 -6.52 26.12
N ALA A 31 3.93 -6.11 26.68
CA ALA A 31 2.72 -5.78 25.93
C ALA A 31 2.94 -4.64 24.91
N LEU A 32 3.63 -3.57 25.33
CA LEU A 32 3.99 -2.46 24.44
C LEU A 32 4.96 -2.90 23.35
N GLN A 33 5.92 -3.74 23.68
CA GLN A 33 6.87 -4.26 22.70
C GLN A 33 6.18 -5.12 21.64
N VAL A 34 5.32 -6.05 22.02
CA VAL A 34 4.52 -6.87 21.10
C VAL A 34 3.66 -5.99 20.20
N PHE A 35 3.04 -4.93 20.75
CA PHE A 35 2.25 -3.98 19.96
C PHE A 35 3.10 -3.26 18.92
N ILE A 36 4.30 -2.76 19.30
CA ILE A 36 5.20 -2.05 18.39
C ILE A 36 5.70 -2.98 17.28
N GLU A 37 6.09 -4.22 17.62
CA GLU A 37 6.53 -5.23 16.64
C GLU A 37 5.41 -5.53 15.63
N HIS A 38 4.19 -5.71 16.12
CA HIS A 38 3.03 -5.88 15.24
C HIS A 38 2.81 -4.66 14.33
N ARG A 39 2.92 -3.43 14.85
CA ARG A 39 2.79 -2.22 14.04
C ARG A 39 3.85 -2.12 12.95
N VAL A 40 5.10 -2.45 13.26
CA VAL A 40 6.21 -2.50 12.29
C VAL A 40 5.89 -3.48 11.17
N GLU A 41 5.42 -4.67 11.51
CA GLU A 41 5.05 -5.69 10.51
C GLU A 41 3.87 -5.23 9.63
N VAL A 42 2.84 -4.62 10.23
CA VAL A 42 1.69 -4.07 9.48
C VAL A 42 2.12 -2.97 8.52
N VAL A 43 2.98 -2.05 8.95
CA VAL A 43 3.48 -0.97 8.08
C VAL A 43 4.33 -1.54 6.95
N ARG A 44 5.18 -2.53 7.22
CA ARG A 44 5.97 -3.24 6.21
C ARG A 44 5.07 -3.86 5.13
N ARG A 45 4.16 -4.75 5.52
CA ARG A 45 3.23 -5.44 4.60
C ARG A 45 2.37 -4.46 3.79
N ARG A 46 1.84 -3.45 4.44
CA ARG A 46 1.07 -2.39 3.78
C ARG A 46 1.90 -1.67 2.72
N SER A 47 3.15 -1.36 3.02
CA SER A 47 4.05 -0.65 2.12
C SER A 47 4.49 -1.53 0.95
N GLU A 48 4.76 -2.81 1.18
CA GLU A 48 5.04 -3.80 0.14
C GLU A 48 3.86 -3.97 -0.82
N PHE A 49 2.66 -4.13 -0.27
CA PHE A 49 1.44 -4.24 -1.08
C PHE A 49 1.20 -2.98 -1.93
N ARG A 50 1.32 -1.78 -1.33
CA ARG A 50 1.16 -0.51 -2.05
C ARG A 50 2.20 -0.35 -3.15
N LYS A 51 3.45 -0.73 -2.88
CA LYS A 51 4.54 -0.71 -3.85
C LYS A 51 4.23 -1.63 -5.02
N ALA A 52 3.88 -2.90 -4.76
CA ALA A 52 3.54 -3.87 -5.81
C ALA A 52 2.36 -3.39 -6.67
N LYS A 53 1.32 -2.84 -6.04
CA LYS A 53 0.16 -2.26 -6.75
C LYS A 53 0.57 -1.07 -7.62
N ALA A 54 1.42 -0.19 -7.13
CA ALA A 54 1.90 0.97 -7.89
C ALA A 54 2.82 0.53 -9.06
N GLU A 55 3.69 -0.46 -8.86
CA GLU A 55 4.55 -1.03 -9.91
C GLU A 55 3.72 -1.72 -11.01
N SER A 56 2.69 -2.48 -10.65
CA SER A 56 1.76 -3.07 -11.64
C SER A 56 1.03 -1.99 -12.44
N ARG A 57 0.52 -0.95 -11.76
CA ARG A 57 -0.15 0.16 -12.46
C ARG A 57 0.81 0.92 -13.37
N LEU A 58 2.04 1.17 -12.92
CA LEU A 58 3.07 1.85 -13.72
C LEU A 58 3.38 1.08 -15.02
N LYS A 59 3.50 -0.25 -14.94
CA LYS A 59 3.67 -1.09 -16.14
C LYS A 59 2.57 -0.85 -17.17
N LEU A 60 1.31 -0.80 -16.73
CA LEU A 60 0.17 -0.56 -17.63
C LEU A 60 0.19 0.86 -18.21
N VAL A 61 0.49 1.87 -17.39
CA VAL A 61 0.61 3.27 -17.86
C VAL A 61 1.74 3.42 -18.87
N ASP A 62 2.88 2.77 -18.65
CA ASP A 62 4.00 2.74 -19.62
C ASP A 62 3.59 2.13 -20.97
N GLY A 63 2.77 1.07 -20.93
CA GLY A 63 2.20 0.47 -22.14
C GLY A 63 1.24 1.41 -22.88
N LEU A 64 0.35 2.07 -22.12
CA LEU A 64 -0.60 3.04 -22.68
C LEU A 64 0.11 4.25 -23.31
N LEU A 65 1.16 4.77 -22.67
CA LEU A 65 1.96 5.86 -23.23
C LEU A 65 2.58 5.48 -24.58
N LYS A 66 3.09 4.25 -24.73
CA LYS A 66 3.60 3.76 -26.00
C LYS A 66 2.50 3.64 -27.07
N ALA A 67 1.32 3.18 -26.67
CA ALA A 67 0.18 3.00 -27.59
C ALA A 67 -0.39 4.36 -28.05
N ILE A 68 -0.47 5.35 -27.18
CA ILE A 68 -1.04 6.67 -27.51
C ILE A 68 -0.14 7.48 -28.46
N ILE A 69 1.17 7.24 -28.48
CA ILE A 69 2.08 7.92 -29.41
C ILE A 69 1.67 7.68 -30.88
N ASP A 70 1.16 6.48 -31.18
CA ASP A 70 0.70 6.12 -32.53
C ASP A 70 -0.64 5.35 -32.45
N ILE A 71 -1.66 6.05 -31.98
CA ILE A 71 -2.99 5.47 -31.75
C ILE A 71 -3.64 4.98 -33.05
N ASP A 72 -3.38 5.65 -34.16
CA ASP A 72 -3.93 5.25 -35.47
C ASP A 72 -3.40 3.89 -35.90
N LYS A 73 -2.13 3.63 -35.63
CA LYS A 73 -1.52 2.33 -35.87
C LYS A 73 -2.10 1.24 -34.96
N VAL A 74 -2.35 1.57 -33.68
CA VAL A 74 -3.03 0.64 -32.76
C VAL A 74 -4.42 0.28 -33.29
N ILE A 75 -5.21 1.27 -33.70
CA ILE A 75 -6.56 1.05 -34.26
C ILE A 75 -6.51 0.23 -35.55
N LYS A 76 -5.56 0.51 -36.44
CA LYS A 76 -5.36 -0.26 -37.68
C LYS A 76 -5.04 -1.73 -37.40
N ILE A 77 -4.16 -2.00 -36.41
CA ILE A 77 -3.81 -3.38 -36.04
C ILE A 77 -5.04 -4.09 -35.48
N ILE A 78 -5.79 -3.47 -34.57
CA ILE A 78 -6.98 -4.08 -33.96
C ILE A 78 -8.04 -4.38 -35.01
N ARG A 79 -8.31 -3.45 -35.94
CA ARG A 79 -9.31 -3.62 -36.99
C ARG A 79 -8.89 -4.57 -38.11
N GLY A 80 -7.60 -4.68 -38.38
CA GLY A 80 -7.05 -5.53 -39.44
C GLY A 80 -6.70 -6.95 -39.01
N SER A 81 -6.93 -7.28 -37.73
CA SER A 81 -6.67 -8.63 -37.21
C SER A 81 -7.96 -9.43 -37.18
N ASP A 82 -7.89 -10.68 -37.66
CA ASP A 82 -9.03 -11.60 -37.70
C ASP A 82 -9.39 -12.13 -36.29
N ASP A 83 -8.41 -12.14 -35.36
CA ASP A 83 -8.55 -12.67 -34.00
C ASP A 83 -7.83 -11.80 -33.01
N ALA A 84 -8.32 -11.81 -31.77
CA ALA A 84 -7.74 -11.07 -30.61
C ALA A 84 -6.30 -11.53 -30.32
N ALA A 85 -5.97 -12.81 -30.51
CA ALA A 85 -4.63 -13.35 -30.33
C ALA A 85 -3.64 -12.77 -31.35
N VAL A 86 -4.04 -12.69 -32.61
CA VAL A 86 -3.24 -12.10 -33.69
C VAL A 86 -3.05 -10.59 -33.47
N ALA A 87 -4.09 -9.90 -33.02
CA ALA A 87 -4.02 -8.50 -32.68
C ALA A 87 -3.02 -8.26 -31.53
N LYS A 88 -3.05 -9.09 -30.50
CA LYS A 88 -2.15 -9.05 -29.35
C LYS A 88 -0.70 -9.19 -29.74
N ASP A 89 -0.38 -10.25 -30.52
CA ASP A 89 0.98 -10.51 -31.00
C ASP A 89 1.51 -9.36 -31.87
N SER A 90 0.65 -8.79 -32.70
CA SER A 90 0.99 -7.67 -33.57
C SER A 90 1.27 -6.40 -32.78
N LEU A 91 0.50 -6.14 -31.72
CA LEU A 91 0.75 -5.02 -30.79
C LEU A 91 2.06 -5.19 -30.02
N ILE A 92 2.33 -6.41 -29.50
CA ILE A 92 3.57 -6.73 -28.79
C ILE A 92 4.78 -6.46 -29.69
N LYS A 93 4.76 -6.96 -30.91
CA LYS A 93 5.85 -6.77 -31.87
C LYS A 93 6.03 -5.32 -32.30
N SER A 94 4.93 -4.60 -32.59
CA SER A 94 4.98 -3.23 -33.13
C SER A 94 5.38 -2.20 -32.12
N PHE A 95 4.95 -2.34 -30.85
CA PHE A 95 5.15 -1.35 -29.79
C PHE A 95 6.09 -1.83 -28.68
N LYS A 96 6.67 -3.02 -28.80
CA LYS A 96 7.51 -3.66 -27.78
C LYS A 96 6.80 -3.67 -26.41
N LEU A 97 5.56 -4.12 -26.42
CA LEU A 97 4.72 -4.24 -25.23
C LEU A 97 4.95 -5.60 -24.56
N THR A 98 4.65 -5.66 -23.26
CA THR A 98 4.51 -6.96 -22.58
C THR A 98 3.14 -7.55 -22.86
N ASP A 99 3.00 -8.85 -22.58
CA ASP A 99 1.73 -9.58 -22.74
C ASP A 99 0.59 -8.91 -21.95
N GLU A 100 0.86 -8.56 -20.70
CA GLU A 100 -0.10 -7.85 -19.82
C GLU A 100 -0.52 -6.48 -20.38
N GLN A 101 0.43 -5.71 -20.93
CA GLN A 101 0.17 -4.41 -21.51
C GLN A 101 -0.70 -4.52 -22.77
N ALA A 102 -0.40 -5.46 -23.64
CA ALA A 102 -1.16 -5.68 -24.87
C ALA A 102 -2.58 -6.15 -24.56
N THR A 103 -2.75 -7.09 -23.64
CA THR A 103 -4.07 -7.54 -23.17
C THR A 103 -4.87 -6.37 -22.59
N TYR A 104 -4.26 -5.57 -21.72
CA TYR A 104 -4.93 -4.41 -21.12
C TYR A 104 -5.40 -3.38 -22.17
N ILE A 105 -4.61 -3.16 -23.23
CA ILE A 105 -4.97 -2.25 -24.33
C ILE A 105 -6.15 -2.82 -25.13
N LEU A 106 -6.15 -4.14 -25.42
CA LEU A 106 -7.23 -4.80 -26.15
C LEU A 106 -8.55 -4.84 -25.38
N ASP A 107 -8.49 -5.06 -24.09
CA ASP A 107 -9.67 -5.09 -23.21
C ASP A 107 -10.28 -3.69 -22.98
N MET A 108 -9.53 -2.64 -23.34
CA MET A 108 -10.00 -1.27 -23.16
C MET A 108 -10.93 -0.84 -24.31
N PRO A 109 -12.10 -0.28 -24.01
CA PRO A 109 -12.97 0.30 -25.03
C PRO A 109 -12.24 1.38 -25.85
N LEU A 110 -12.28 1.31 -27.18
CA LEU A 110 -11.64 2.29 -28.07
C LEU A 110 -11.99 3.74 -27.74
N ARG A 111 -13.26 4.01 -27.36
CA ARG A 111 -13.71 5.33 -26.90
C ARG A 111 -12.90 5.84 -25.68
N ARG A 112 -12.43 4.96 -24.82
CA ARG A 112 -11.63 5.33 -23.66
C ARG A 112 -10.18 5.63 -24.08
N LEU A 113 -9.65 4.82 -24.95
CA LEU A 113 -8.31 4.96 -25.52
C LEU A 113 -8.13 6.30 -26.25
N THR A 114 -9.14 6.71 -27.06
CA THR A 114 -9.11 7.98 -27.80
C THR A 114 -9.35 9.21 -26.94
N LYS A 115 -9.96 9.06 -25.77
CA LYS A 115 -10.20 10.18 -24.81
C LYS A 115 -9.06 10.38 -23.83
N MET A 116 -8.11 9.45 -23.72
CA MET A 116 -6.99 9.58 -22.79
C MET A 116 -6.01 10.63 -23.29
N SER A 117 -5.73 11.60 -22.43
CA SER A 117 -4.71 12.62 -22.69
C SER A 117 -3.32 12.06 -22.38
N LYS A 118 -2.38 12.26 -23.30
CA LYS A 118 -0.96 11.93 -23.06
C LYS A 118 -0.44 12.62 -21.81
N LEU A 119 -0.85 13.87 -21.57
CA LEU A 119 -0.44 14.66 -20.40
C LEU A 119 -0.90 14.04 -19.08
N GLU A 120 -2.14 13.53 -19.04
CA GLU A 120 -2.68 12.87 -17.85
C GLU A 120 -1.89 11.60 -17.52
N LEU A 121 -1.57 10.78 -18.53
CA LEU A 121 -0.77 9.57 -18.34
C LEU A 121 0.68 9.87 -17.93
N GLU A 122 1.29 10.90 -18.47
CA GLU A 122 2.65 11.34 -18.07
C GLU A 122 2.65 11.85 -16.62
N THR A 123 1.58 12.53 -16.19
CA THR A 123 1.40 12.96 -14.81
C THR A 123 1.23 11.77 -13.89
N GLU A 124 0.32 10.84 -14.23
CA GLU A 124 0.13 9.59 -13.48
C GLU A 124 1.44 8.78 -13.38
N GLN A 125 2.19 8.69 -14.47
CA GLN A 125 3.49 8.02 -14.48
C GLN A 125 4.49 8.64 -13.49
N LYS A 126 4.58 9.97 -13.47
CA LYS A 126 5.46 10.70 -12.55
C LYS A 126 5.06 10.49 -11.09
N GLU A 127 3.76 10.55 -10.80
CA GLU A 127 3.21 10.31 -9.46
C GLU A 127 3.50 8.87 -8.99
N LEU A 128 3.24 7.88 -9.83
CA LEU A 128 3.52 6.47 -9.50
C LEU A 128 5.02 6.23 -9.26
N LYS A 129 5.90 6.80 -10.08
CA LYS A 129 7.36 6.71 -9.88
C LYS A 129 7.77 7.35 -8.55
N SER A 130 7.21 8.50 -8.20
CA SER A 130 7.46 9.17 -6.92
C SER A 130 7.01 8.31 -5.74
N VAL A 131 5.80 7.75 -5.80
CA VAL A 131 5.26 6.86 -4.77
C VAL A 131 6.13 5.62 -4.60
N ILE A 132 6.51 4.97 -5.71
CA ILE A 132 7.37 3.78 -5.68
C ILE A 132 8.73 4.10 -5.04
N THR A 133 9.33 5.24 -5.39
CA THR A 133 10.61 5.68 -4.81
C THR A 133 10.50 5.90 -3.31
N LYS A 134 9.45 6.59 -2.84
CA LYS A 134 9.18 6.80 -1.41
C LYS A 134 8.97 5.47 -0.67
N LEU A 135 8.20 4.54 -1.25
CA LEU A 135 7.97 3.23 -0.64
C LEU A 135 9.24 2.36 -0.62
N LYS A 136 10.07 2.45 -1.67
CA LYS A 136 11.38 1.77 -1.69
C LYS A 136 12.31 2.31 -0.61
N SER A 137 12.40 3.62 -0.43
CA SER A 137 13.23 4.22 0.63
C SER A 137 12.73 3.85 2.03
N LEU A 138 11.40 3.81 2.23
CA LEU A 138 10.80 3.37 3.49
C LEU A 138 11.14 1.91 3.81
N LEU A 139 11.07 1.02 2.82
CA LEU A 139 11.35 -0.41 2.97
C LEU A 139 12.84 -0.76 3.03
N ALA A 140 13.73 0.19 2.71
CA ALA A 140 15.16 -0.04 2.65
C ALA A 140 15.81 -0.28 4.03
N SER A 141 15.23 0.26 5.11
CA SER A 141 15.75 0.07 6.45
C SER A 141 14.64 -0.12 7.48
N GLU A 142 14.94 -0.91 8.51
CA GLU A 142 13.99 -1.10 9.62
C GLU A 142 13.80 0.18 10.43
N GLU A 143 14.82 1.02 10.50
CA GLU A 143 14.77 2.32 11.16
C GLU A 143 13.75 3.26 10.50
N SER A 144 13.71 3.28 9.16
CA SER A 144 12.72 4.05 8.40
C SER A 144 11.30 3.58 8.68
N ILE A 145 11.08 2.27 8.80
CA ILE A 145 9.76 1.72 9.14
C ILE A 145 9.37 2.11 10.58
N LYS A 146 10.32 2.02 11.53
CA LYS A 146 10.08 2.44 12.93
C LYS A 146 9.79 3.94 13.03
N ALA A 147 10.49 4.77 12.25
CA ALA A 147 10.22 6.20 12.18
C ALA A 147 8.80 6.48 11.66
N GLN A 148 8.36 5.77 10.61
CA GLN A 148 7.00 5.85 10.09
C GLN A 148 5.95 5.42 11.13
N VAL A 149 6.20 4.35 11.87
CA VAL A 149 5.33 3.91 12.99
C VAL A 149 5.24 4.99 14.07
N SER A 150 6.37 5.59 14.44
CA SER A 150 6.41 6.67 15.43
C SER A 150 5.61 7.89 14.98
N GLU A 151 5.73 8.29 13.72
CA GLU A 151 4.96 9.40 13.15
C GLU A 151 3.45 9.11 13.16
N GLU A 152 3.04 7.93 12.72
CA GLU A 152 1.63 7.54 12.73
C GLU A 152 1.04 7.49 14.16
N LEU A 153 1.80 6.95 15.13
CA LEU A 153 1.36 6.92 16.52
C LEU A 153 1.31 8.32 17.13
N SER A 154 2.24 9.20 16.79
CA SER A 154 2.23 10.59 17.22
C SER A 154 1.01 11.34 16.69
N GLN A 155 0.62 11.09 15.46
CA GLN A 155 -0.60 11.67 14.88
C GLN A 155 -1.86 11.16 15.61
N VAL A 156 -1.96 9.86 15.85
CA VAL A 156 -3.07 9.27 16.62
C VAL A 156 -3.14 9.88 18.03
N ALA A 157 -1.99 10.07 18.67
CA ALA A 157 -1.94 10.70 20.01
C ALA A 157 -2.42 12.16 19.98
N LYS A 158 -2.10 12.92 18.92
CA LYS A 158 -2.59 14.31 18.77
C LYS A 158 -4.11 14.38 18.55
N GLU A 159 -4.65 13.46 17.74
CA GLU A 159 -6.07 13.48 17.35
C GLU A 159 -6.98 12.88 18.43
N HIS A 160 -6.52 11.85 19.14
CA HIS A 160 -7.34 11.05 20.05
C HIS A 160 -6.83 11.04 21.50
N GLY A 161 -5.68 11.67 21.78
CA GLY A 161 -5.09 11.69 23.11
C GLY A 161 -5.97 12.46 24.12
N THR A 162 -6.17 11.87 25.29
CA THR A 162 -6.85 12.51 26.40
C THR A 162 -5.89 12.69 27.58
N PRO A 163 -6.00 13.80 28.33
CA PRO A 163 -5.15 14.00 29.48
C PRO A 163 -5.43 12.96 30.56
N ARG A 164 -4.39 12.58 31.30
CA ARG A 164 -4.51 11.65 32.41
C ARG A 164 -5.39 12.27 33.51
N ARG A 165 -6.43 11.54 33.93
CA ARG A 165 -7.35 11.97 34.98
C ARG A 165 -6.92 11.53 36.39
N THR A 166 -6.20 10.41 36.51
CA THR A 166 -5.68 9.92 37.81
C THR A 166 -4.39 10.64 38.18
N LYS A 167 -4.31 11.08 39.44
CA LYS A 167 -3.06 11.59 40.01
C LYS A 167 -2.26 10.44 40.61
N ILE A 168 -0.96 10.44 40.39
CA ILE A 168 -0.03 9.53 41.05
C ILE A 168 0.46 10.32 42.28
N SER A 169 0.20 9.80 43.48
CA SER A 169 0.73 10.34 44.73
C SER A 169 2.15 9.81 44.92
#